data_b4d5d156e6cb8ec7d89a2086e8afde57
#
_entry.id   b4d5d156e6cb8ec7d89a2086e8afde57
#
_cell.length_a   1.000
_cell.length_b   1.000
_cell.length_c   1.000
_cell.angle_alpha   90.00
_cell.angle_beta   90.00
_cell.angle_gamma   90.00
#
_symmetry.space_group_name_H-M   'P 1'
#
loop_
_entity.id
_entity.type
_entity.pdbx_description
1 polymer ?
#
loop_
_entity_poly.entity_id
_entity_poly.type
_entity_poly.pdbx_seq_one_letter_code
_entity_poly.pdbx_strand_id
1 'polypeptide(L)'
;MRLRRCLIPALTLAVLAACSGQPGKSSAQAVQGGFAVPERRLPGNAGEMRMSFAPVVRKAAPAVVNVFSRRVVRQQVDPFWQMFGMRPRSGVEQSLGSGAIVRADGVIVTNHHVVDGGQDIQVVLFDRRQFPAKVLLDDARADIAVLKIDVKGESLPTLAIDDRNDIQVGDLVLAIGDPFGVGQTVTNGIVSAMNRTAVSQTDFSSYIQTDAAINPGNSGGPLVDMNGNLIGLNTFIVSQSGGSAGVGFAIPAAMVRQVVNAAVGGGHAVVRPWLGARGQEVTSEIAGSLGLTRPEGVLVAEVYPGGSADRAGLEAQDIILSVDGQPVNDPGSLDYAFATRGVGDSVRLEVRRSKAVRTVTIRTEPAPATPARDQRVIAGRNPLTGATVINLSPAAAQELGADPFAARGVMVSAVADDALARQVGLQPGDIVKAINGQQIRTTADLQQALSAAGGAWRLTIQRGGQEISGNFRL
;
A
#
# COMPACT_ATOMS: atom_id res chain seq x y z
N MET A 1 -27.36 -33.80 70.62
CA MET A 1 -28.12 -33.47 71.87
C MET A 1 -29.39 -32.78 71.46
N ARG A 2 -30.57 -33.43 71.76
CA ARG A 2 -31.97 -32.99 71.75
C ARG A 2 -32.54 -32.53 70.40
N LEU A 3 -33.32 -33.30 69.57
CA LEU A 3 -34.70 -33.84 69.78
C LEU A 3 -35.75 -32.82 70.17
N ARG A 4 -36.70 -32.60 69.25
CA ARG A 4 -38.19 -32.58 69.49
C ARG A 4 -38.83 -32.23 68.17
N ARG A 5 -39.52 -33.05 67.43
CA ARG A 5 -40.83 -33.82 67.53
C ARG A 5 -42.06 -32.94 67.84
N CYS A 6 -43.04 -33.25 67.01
CA CYS A 6 -44.51 -33.21 67.21
C CYS A 6 -45.18 -32.08 66.46
N LEU A 7 -46.35 -32.16 65.78
CA LEU A 7 -47.42 -33.15 65.69
C LEU A 7 -48.38 -32.76 64.56
N ILE A 8 -49.00 -33.76 63.94
CA ILE A 8 -50.13 -33.69 63.04
C ILE A 8 -51.39 -33.46 63.86
N PRO A 9 -52.52 -32.89 63.35
CA PRO A 9 -53.65 -33.76 63.13
C PRO A 9 -54.38 -33.53 61.81
N ALA A 10 -54.97 -34.63 61.35
CA ALA A 10 -55.98 -34.84 60.32
C ALA A 10 -57.41 -34.56 60.89
N LEU A 11 -58.35 -34.35 60.00
CA LEU A 11 -59.80 -34.74 60.08
C LEU A 11 -60.53 -33.83 59.11
N THR A 12 -61.52 -34.12 58.31
CA THR A 12 -62.49 -35.20 57.98
C THR A 12 -63.24 -34.70 56.76
N LEU A 13 -63.45 -35.43 55.79
CA LEU A 13 -64.58 -36.23 55.27
C LEU A 13 -65.92 -35.57 55.06
N ALA A 14 -66.51 -35.83 53.90
CA ALA A 14 -67.89 -35.84 53.40
C ALA A 14 -68.21 -34.64 52.47
N VAL A 15 -69.01 -34.76 51.36
CA VAL A 15 -70.06 -35.66 50.95
C VAL A 15 -70.27 -35.58 49.45
N LEU A 16 -70.66 -36.66 48.81
CA LEU A 16 -71.11 -36.84 47.44
C LEU A 16 -72.24 -35.91 46.99
N ALA A 17 -72.17 -35.46 45.76
CA ALA A 17 -73.39 -35.31 44.93
C ALA A 17 -73.02 -35.60 43.45
N ALA A 18 -73.68 -36.58 42.91
CA ALA A 18 -73.60 -37.00 41.52
C ALA A 18 -74.35 -36.03 40.61
N CYS A 19 -73.78 -35.67 39.49
CA CYS A 19 -74.52 -35.30 38.28
C CYS A 19 -73.79 -35.80 37.05
N SER A 20 -74.51 -36.64 36.33
CA SER A 20 -74.19 -37.22 35.04
C SER A 20 -74.01 -36.12 33.96
N GLY A 21 -72.88 -36.08 33.32
CA GLY A 21 -72.62 -35.24 32.15
C GLY A 21 -71.64 -35.95 31.21
N GLN A 22 -71.96 -36.07 29.95
CA GLN A 22 -71.37 -36.79 28.86
C GLN A 22 -69.86 -36.57 28.70
N PRO A 23 -69.11 -37.50 28.09
CA PRO A 23 -67.67 -37.36 27.84
C PRO A 23 -67.41 -36.40 26.67
N GLY A 24 -67.12 -35.18 27.01
CA GLY A 24 -66.54 -34.24 26.07
C GLY A 24 -65.12 -34.68 25.68
N LYS A 25 -64.92 -34.86 24.38
CA LYS A 25 -63.59 -35.11 23.80
C LYS A 25 -62.68 -33.97 24.17
N SER A 26 -61.81 -34.15 25.13
CA SER A 26 -60.67 -33.28 25.38
C SER A 26 -59.65 -33.44 24.27
N SER A 27 -59.70 -32.55 23.27
CA SER A 27 -58.60 -32.38 22.34
C SER A 27 -57.42 -31.77 23.10
N ALA A 28 -56.42 -32.58 23.41
CA ALA A 28 -55.13 -32.07 23.86
C ALA A 28 -54.56 -31.25 22.72
N GLN A 29 -54.67 -29.91 22.82
CA GLN A 29 -53.88 -29.02 22.01
C GLN A 29 -52.42 -29.16 22.44
N ALA A 30 -51.68 -29.93 21.59
CA ALA A 30 -50.23 -29.88 21.64
C ALA A 30 -49.79 -28.44 21.43
N VAL A 31 -49.26 -27.79 22.46
CA VAL A 31 -48.57 -26.53 22.36
C VAL A 31 -47.28 -26.81 21.56
N GLN A 32 -47.38 -26.72 20.23
CA GLN A 32 -46.20 -26.61 19.37
C GLN A 32 -45.63 -25.19 19.59
N GLY A 33 -44.83 -25.03 20.66
CA GLY A 33 -43.96 -23.93 20.86
C GLY A 33 -42.74 -24.05 19.92
N GLY A 34 -42.97 -23.93 18.62
CA GLY A 34 -41.93 -23.69 17.67
C GLY A 34 -41.38 -22.30 17.94
N PHE A 35 -40.11 -22.17 18.28
CA PHE A 35 -39.43 -20.89 18.27
C PHE A 35 -39.63 -20.27 16.88
N ALA A 36 -40.39 -19.17 16.80
CA ALA A 36 -40.52 -18.41 15.57
C ALA A 36 -39.12 -17.90 15.21
N VAL A 37 -38.49 -18.49 14.18
CA VAL A 37 -37.25 -17.97 13.60
C VAL A 37 -37.62 -16.63 12.96
N PRO A 38 -37.12 -15.50 13.44
CA PRO A 38 -37.44 -14.21 12.83
C PRO A 38 -36.98 -14.21 11.38
N GLU A 39 -37.88 -13.94 10.47
CA GLU A 39 -37.62 -13.83 9.05
C GLU A 39 -36.58 -12.74 8.81
N ARG A 40 -35.40 -13.09 8.31
CA ARG A 40 -34.35 -12.12 7.96
C ARG A 40 -34.82 -11.28 6.78
N ARG A 41 -35.36 -10.11 7.06
CA ARG A 41 -35.66 -9.11 6.03
C ARG A 41 -34.35 -8.46 5.55
N LEU A 42 -34.20 -8.38 4.23
CA LEU A 42 -33.14 -7.59 3.61
C LEU A 42 -33.55 -6.12 3.67
N PRO A 43 -32.61 -5.21 4.02
CA PRO A 43 -32.90 -3.78 3.97
C PRO A 43 -33.29 -3.37 2.56
N GLY A 44 -34.44 -2.74 2.40
CA GLY A 44 -34.96 -2.25 1.12
C GLY A 44 -34.53 -0.83 0.77
N ASN A 45 -33.96 -0.10 1.72
CA ASN A 45 -33.54 1.29 1.55
C ASN A 45 -32.31 1.63 2.42
N ALA A 46 -31.70 2.79 2.20
CA ALA A 46 -30.52 3.26 2.92
C ALA A 46 -30.71 3.36 4.46
N GLY A 47 -31.95 3.59 4.92
CA GLY A 47 -32.28 3.62 6.36
C GLY A 47 -32.28 2.21 6.98
N GLU A 48 -32.73 1.22 6.24
CA GLU A 48 -32.74 -0.19 6.66
C GLU A 48 -31.35 -0.85 6.52
N MET A 49 -30.50 -0.41 5.59
CA MET A 49 -29.10 -0.86 5.48
C MET A 49 -28.29 -0.58 6.75
N ARG A 50 -28.64 0.43 7.52
CA ARG A 50 -28.03 0.70 8.84
C ARG A 50 -28.27 -0.43 9.85
N MET A 51 -29.20 -1.33 9.58
CA MET A 51 -29.52 -2.48 10.44
C MET A 51 -28.81 -3.77 10.04
N SER A 52 -28.27 -3.85 8.80
CA SER A 52 -27.49 -5.02 8.33
C SER A 52 -26.61 -4.70 7.13
N PHE A 53 -25.35 -5.08 7.19
CA PHE A 53 -24.40 -4.99 6.07
C PHE A 53 -24.46 -6.20 5.11
N ALA A 54 -25.30 -7.19 5.39
CA ALA A 54 -25.38 -8.41 4.62
C ALA A 54 -25.62 -8.21 3.10
N PRO A 55 -26.40 -7.21 2.63
CA PRO A 55 -26.54 -6.93 1.20
C PRO A 55 -25.24 -6.50 0.53
N VAL A 56 -24.47 -5.62 1.19
CA VAL A 56 -23.17 -5.16 0.70
C VAL A 56 -22.17 -6.33 0.64
N VAL A 57 -22.13 -7.13 1.70
CA VAL A 57 -21.26 -8.31 1.77
C VAL A 57 -21.60 -9.31 0.65
N ARG A 58 -22.89 -9.62 0.42
CA ARG A 58 -23.29 -10.51 -0.69
C ARG A 58 -22.88 -10.01 -2.06
N LYS A 59 -22.83 -8.70 -2.26
CA LYS A 59 -22.37 -8.10 -3.51
C LYS A 59 -20.87 -8.18 -3.65
N ALA A 60 -20.12 -7.85 -2.60
CA ALA A 60 -18.67 -7.70 -2.64
C ALA A 60 -17.91 -9.03 -2.46
N ALA A 61 -18.37 -9.88 -1.56
CA ALA A 61 -17.69 -11.11 -1.15
C ALA A 61 -17.30 -12.06 -2.30
N PRO A 62 -18.14 -12.27 -3.34
CA PRO A 62 -17.76 -13.17 -4.45
C PRO A 62 -16.53 -12.71 -5.24
N ALA A 63 -16.17 -11.42 -5.17
CA ALA A 63 -15.00 -10.86 -5.84
C ALA A 63 -13.76 -10.79 -4.93
N VAL A 64 -13.85 -11.21 -3.66
CA VAL A 64 -12.72 -11.27 -2.74
C VAL A 64 -12.08 -12.64 -2.79
N VAL A 65 -10.76 -12.68 -2.89
CA VAL A 65 -9.98 -13.91 -3.05
C VAL A 65 -8.92 -14.03 -1.96
N ASN A 66 -8.48 -15.26 -1.70
CA ASN A 66 -7.29 -15.51 -0.93
C ASN A 66 -6.07 -15.59 -1.86
N VAL A 67 -4.94 -15.02 -1.43
CA VAL A 67 -3.68 -15.03 -2.18
C VAL A 67 -2.62 -15.72 -1.33
N PHE A 68 -2.08 -16.81 -1.86
CA PHE A 68 -0.96 -17.55 -1.30
C PHE A 68 0.30 -17.29 -2.11
N SER A 69 1.37 -16.93 -1.44
CA SER A 69 2.69 -16.80 -2.05
C SER A 69 3.69 -17.66 -1.30
N ARG A 70 4.47 -18.46 -2.03
CA ARG A 70 5.53 -19.32 -1.46
C ARG A 70 6.90 -18.79 -1.88
N ARG A 71 7.76 -18.57 -0.90
CA ARG A 71 9.14 -18.14 -1.09
C ARG A 71 10.09 -19.17 -0.48
N VAL A 72 11.10 -19.58 -1.24
CA VAL A 72 12.19 -20.41 -0.71
C VAL A 72 13.24 -19.49 -0.11
N VAL A 73 13.34 -19.46 1.21
CA VAL A 73 14.36 -18.69 1.92
C VAL A 73 15.53 -19.62 2.26
N ARG A 74 16.72 -19.27 1.76
CA ARG A 74 17.97 -19.91 2.21
C ARG A 74 18.42 -19.18 3.49
N GLN A 75 18.23 -19.77 4.64
CA GLN A 75 18.85 -19.27 5.86
C GLN A 75 20.36 -19.39 5.72
N GLN A 76 21.05 -18.26 5.66
CA GLN A 76 22.50 -18.25 5.81
C GLN A 76 22.82 -18.65 7.24
N VAL A 77 23.44 -19.79 7.41
CA VAL A 77 24.01 -20.20 8.70
C VAL A 77 25.31 -19.41 8.87
N ASP A 78 25.48 -18.75 10.03
CA ASP A 78 26.73 -18.08 10.39
C ASP A 78 27.94 -18.99 10.07
N PRO A 79 29.01 -18.49 9.44
CA PRO A 79 30.21 -19.27 9.08
C PRO A 79 30.79 -20.04 10.28
N PHE A 80 30.65 -19.51 11.50
CA PHE A 80 31.05 -20.20 12.73
C PHE A 80 30.30 -21.52 12.93
N TRP A 81 28.98 -21.55 12.73
CA TRP A 81 28.15 -22.74 12.88
C TRP A 81 28.29 -23.73 11.71
N GLN A 82 28.66 -23.24 10.50
CA GLN A 82 28.98 -24.11 9.38
C GLN A 82 30.21 -25.01 9.68
N MET A 83 31.19 -24.49 10.44
CA MET A 83 32.38 -25.24 10.85
C MET A 83 32.04 -26.41 11.80
N PHE A 84 30.88 -26.39 12.46
CA PHE A 84 30.33 -27.48 13.29
C PHE A 84 29.35 -28.39 12.53
N GLY A 85 29.35 -28.34 11.18
CA GLY A 85 28.56 -29.22 10.34
C GLY A 85 27.08 -28.81 10.18
N MET A 86 26.68 -27.62 10.63
CA MET A 86 25.35 -27.10 10.34
C MET A 86 25.29 -26.67 8.88
N ARG A 87 24.39 -27.30 8.14
CA ARG A 87 24.13 -26.96 6.74
C ARG A 87 23.05 -25.86 6.67
N PRO A 88 23.14 -24.94 5.69
CA PRO A 88 22.05 -24.02 5.39
C PRO A 88 20.77 -24.81 5.21
N ARG A 89 19.73 -24.47 5.97
CA ARG A 89 18.40 -25.04 5.79
C ARG A 89 17.64 -24.14 4.85
N SER A 90 17.13 -24.69 3.76
CA SER A 90 16.11 -24.00 2.97
C SER A 90 14.78 -24.15 3.71
N GLY A 91 14.24 -23.03 4.16
CA GLY A 91 12.88 -22.94 4.69
C GLY A 91 11.95 -22.49 3.56
N VAL A 92 10.71 -22.98 3.54
CA VAL A 92 9.64 -22.40 2.71
C VAL A 92 8.88 -21.45 3.61
N GLU A 93 8.99 -20.16 3.34
CA GLU A 93 8.11 -19.16 3.94
C GLU A 93 6.86 -19.04 3.07
N GLN A 94 5.71 -18.97 3.71
CA GLN A 94 4.42 -18.79 3.06
C GLN A 94 3.86 -17.44 3.50
N SER A 95 3.65 -16.54 2.56
CA SER A 95 2.88 -15.32 2.76
C SER A 95 1.42 -15.60 2.47
N LEU A 96 0.55 -14.99 3.24
CA LEU A 96 -0.88 -15.17 3.16
C LEU A 96 -1.55 -13.80 3.21
N GLY A 97 -2.42 -13.54 2.25
CA GLY A 97 -3.19 -12.32 2.17
C GLY A 97 -4.48 -12.50 1.40
N SER A 98 -5.13 -11.40 1.15
CA SER A 98 -6.35 -11.32 0.36
C SER A 98 -6.10 -10.58 -0.95
N GLY A 99 -7.09 -10.62 -1.85
CA GLY A 99 -7.12 -9.84 -3.07
C GLY A 99 -8.54 -9.49 -3.49
N ALA A 100 -8.67 -8.61 -4.46
CA ALA A 100 -9.95 -8.23 -5.05
C ALA A 100 -9.91 -8.41 -6.57
N ILE A 101 -10.89 -9.11 -7.13
CA ILE A 101 -11.08 -9.23 -8.58
C ILE A 101 -11.66 -7.92 -9.08
N VAL A 102 -10.93 -7.22 -9.96
CA VAL A 102 -11.33 -5.91 -10.50
C VAL A 102 -11.73 -5.96 -11.97
N ARG A 103 -11.47 -7.10 -12.65
CA ARG A 103 -11.92 -7.35 -14.02
C ARG A 103 -12.38 -8.78 -14.19
N ALA A 104 -13.44 -8.96 -14.93
CA ALA A 104 -14.09 -10.24 -15.14
C ALA A 104 -13.21 -11.31 -15.82
N ASP A 105 -12.17 -10.87 -16.54
CA ASP A 105 -11.19 -11.74 -17.20
C ASP A 105 -10.11 -12.28 -16.25
N GLY A 106 -10.22 -12.04 -14.93
CA GLY A 106 -9.33 -12.57 -13.91
C GLY A 106 -8.14 -11.67 -13.55
N VAL A 107 -8.28 -10.33 -13.68
CA VAL A 107 -7.33 -9.37 -13.11
C VAL A 107 -7.69 -9.12 -11.65
N ILE A 108 -6.70 -9.28 -10.77
CA ILE A 108 -6.83 -9.21 -9.31
C ILE A 108 -5.81 -8.21 -8.78
N VAL A 109 -6.21 -7.43 -7.79
CA VAL A 109 -5.31 -6.56 -7.03
C VAL A 109 -5.06 -7.13 -5.65
N THR A 110 -3.84 -6.97 -5.15
CA THR A 110 -3.40 -7.32 -3.80
C THR A 110 -2.26 -6.39 -3.38
N ASN A 111 -1.72 -6.54 -2.18
CA ASN A 111 -0.53 -5.79 -1.79
C ASN A 111 0.75 -6.39 -2.37
N HIS A 112 1.76 -5.53 -2.61
CA HIS A 112 3.11 -5.94 -2.97
C HIS A 112 3.70 -6.90 -1.93
N HIS A 113 3.65 -6.54 -0.64
CA HIS A 113 4.24 -7.36 0.43
C HIS A 113 3.62 -8.76 0.56
N VAL A 114 2.42 -9.01 0.00
CA VAL A 114 1.80 -10.35 -0.05
C VAL A 114 2.49 -11.25 -1.08
N VAL A 115 3.01 -10.68 -2.16
CA VAL A 115 3.60 -11.42 -3.29
C VAL A 115 5.12 -11.26 -3.38
N ASP A 116 5.73 -10.38 -2.59
CA ASP A 116 7.16 -10.07 -2.65
C ASP A 116 8.04 -11.33 -2.50
N GLY A 117 8.93 -11.52 -3.47
CA GLY A 117 9.82 -12.67 -3.53
C GLY A 117 9.13 -14.01 -3.75
N GLY A 118 7.81 -14.03 -4.01
CA GLY A 118 7.03 -15.24 -4.27
C GLY A 118 7.42 -15.91 -5.58
N GLN A 119 7.76 -17.20 -5.52
CA GLN A 119 8.08 -18.03 -6.70
C GLN A 119 6.84 -18.77 -7.22
N ASP A 120 5.88 -19.06 -6.36
CA ASP A 120 4.62 -19.75 -6.68
C ASP A 120 3.47 -18.97 -6.01
N ILE A 121 2.67 -18.30 -6.84
CA ILE A 121 1.52 -17.52 -6.38
C ILE A 121 0.26 -18.24 -6.79
N GLN A 122 -0.59 -18.55 -5.81
CA GLN A 122 -1.88 -19.22 -5.98
C GLN A 122 -3.00 -18.31 -5.52
N VAL A 123 -4.08 -18.26 -6.26
CA VAL A 123 -5.30 -17.53 -5.92
C VAL A 123 -6.43 -18.53 -5.69
N VAL A 124 -7.11 -18.42 -4.56
CA VAL A 124 -8.31 -19.21 -4.23
C VAL A 124 -9.53 -18.29 -4.29
N LEU A 125 -10.47 -18.63 -5.15
CA LEU A 125 -11.72 -17.89 -5.32
C LEU A 125 -12.71 -18.18 -4.18
N PHE A 126 -13.76 -17.37 -4.08
CA PHE A 126 -14.85 -17.52 -3.13
C PHE A 126 -15.52 -18.93 -3.20
N ASP A 127 -15.63 -19.51 -4.39
CA ASP A 127 -16.16 -20.85 -4.63
C ASP A 127 -15.13 -21.97 -4.41
N ARG A 128 -13.95 -21.65 -3.85
CA ARG A 128 -12.83 -22.53 -3.52
C ARG A 128 -12.05 -23.08 -4.71
N ARG A 129 -12.32 -22.64 -5.93
CA ARG A 129 -11.45 -22.95 -7.07
C ARG A 129 -10.09 -22.28 -6.89
N GLN A 130 -9.03 -22.99 -7.30
CA GLN A 130 -7.65 -22.55 -7.19
C GLN A 130 -7.05 -22.33 -8.56
N PHE A 131 -6.31 -21.23 -8.72
CA PHE A 131 -5.65 -20.87 -9.96
C PHE A 131 -4.22 -20.42 -9.69
N PRO A 132 -3.24 -20.86 -10.51
CA PRO A 132 -1.93 -20.24 -10.52
C PRO A 132 -2.07 -18.81 -11.04
N ALA A 133 -1.41 -17.87 -10.38
CA ALA A 133 -1.44 -16.47 -10.75
C ALA A 133 -0.09 -16.00 -11.30
N LYS A 134 -0.14 -15.11 -12.30
CA LYS A 134 1.03 -14.40 -12.82
C LYS A 134 0.99 -12.96 -12.34
N VAL A 135 2.12 -12.43 -11.90
CA VAL A 135 2.27 -11.01 -11.62
C VAL A 135 2.32 -10.27 -12.96
N LEU A 136 1.34 -9.39 -13.22
CA LEU A 136 1.36 -8.48 -14.35
C LEU A 136 2.22 -7.26 -14.07
N LEU A 137 2.09 -6.71 -12.85
CA LEU A 137 2.85 -5.57 -12.39
C LEU A 137 2.95 -5.63 -10.87
N ASP A 138 4.13 -5.31 -10.35
CA ASP A 138 4.42 -5.22 -8.93
C ASP A 138 5.01 -3.84 -8.62
N ASP A 139 4.30 -3.07 -7.80
CA ASP A 139 4.66 -1.69 -7.45
C ASP A 139 4.95 -1.58 -5.96
N ALA A 140 6.19 -1.83 -5.59
CA ALA A 140 6.66 -1.73 -4.21
C ALA A 140 6.47 -0.34 -3.60
N ARG A 141 6.50 0.73 -4.43
CA ARG A 141 6.38 2.12 -3.97
C ARG A 141 4.99 2.47 -3.49
N ALA A 142 3.96 1.81 -4.04
CA ALA A 142 2.56 2.00 -3.63
C ALA A 142 2.04 0.80 -2.81
N ASP A 143 2.85 -0.23 -2.58
CA ASP A 143 2.45 -1.50 -1.97
C ASP A 143 1.27 -2.16 -2.69
N ILE A 144 1.27 -2.15 -4.03
CA ILE A 144 0.21 -2.75 -4.86
C ILE A 144 0.81 -3.73 -5.86
N ALA A 145 0.24 -4.93 -5.95
CA ALA A 145 0.52 -5.89 -7.00
C ALA A 145 -0.75 -6.21 -7.81
N VAL A 146 -0.59 -6.36 -9.12
CA VAL A 146 -1.65 -6.78 -10.03
C VAL A 146 -1.35 -8.19 -10.54
N LEU A 147 -2.28 -9.09 -10.29
CA LEU A 147 -2.18 -10.49 -10.67
C LEU A 147 -3.14 -10.81 -11.82
N LYS A 148 -2.82 -11.85 -12.56
CA LYS A 148 -3.67 -12.44 -13.61
C LYS A 148 -3.80 -13.93 -13.41
N ILE A 149 -5.05 -14.40 -13.39
CA ILE A 149 -5.39 -15.82 -13.45
C ILE A 149 -6.02 -16.16 -14.81
N ASP A 150 -5.84 -17.39 -15.28
CA ASP A 150 -6.45 -17.89 -16.51
C ASP A 150 -7.80 -18.56 -16.21
N VAL A 151 -8.86 -17.85 -16.49
CA VAL A 151 -10.25 -18.31 -16.27
C VAL A 151 -10.87 -18.99 -17.50
N LYS A 152 -10.09 -19.24 -18.55
CA LYS A 152 -10.52 -19.94 -19.77
C LYS A 152 -11.79 -19.37 -20.42
N GLY A 153 -11.98 -18.05 -20.35
CA GLY A 153 -13.11 -17.32 -20.95
C GLY A 153 -14.35 -17.23 -20.03
N GLU A 154 -14.30 -17.75 -18.81
CA GLU A 154 -15.33 -17.53 -17.81
C GLU A 154 -15.32 -16.07 -17.33
N SER A 155 -16.49 -15.51 -17.03
CA SER A 155 -16.64 -14.17 -16.45
C SER A 155 -16.74 -14.26 -14.93
N LEU A 156 -15.77 -13.72 -14.22
CA LEU A 156 -15.75 -13.69 -12.76
C LEU A 156 -16.54 -12.49 -12.18
N PRO A 157 -17.07 -12.61 -10.95
CA PRO A 157 -17.57 -11.48 -10.18
C PRO A 157 -16.46 -10.45 -9.95
N THR A 158 -16.80 -9.15 -10.02
CA THR A 158 -15.82 -8.05 -9.90
C THR A 158 -16.29 -6.99 -8.93
N LEU A 159 -15.33 -6.27 -8.33
CA LEU A 159 -15.56 -5.01 -7.64
C LEU A 159 -15.26 -3.84 -8.57
N ALA A 160 -16.18 -2.89 -8.63
CA ALA A 160 -15.91 -1.61 -9.29
C ALA A 160 -14.94 -0.80 -8.41
N ILE A 161 -13.90 -0.26 -9.03
CA ILE A 161 -12.96 0.66 -8.35
C ILE A 161 -13.62 2.04 -8.35
N ASP A 162 -13.89 2.59 -7.18
CA ASP A 162 -14.44 3.94 -7.02
C ASP A 162 -13.34 4.93 -6.64
N ASP A 163 -12.84 5.65 -7.62
CA ASP A 163 -11.76 6.63 -7.50
C ASP A 163 -12.24 8.09 -7.58
N ARG A 164 -13.54 8.33 -7.42
CA ARG A 164 -14.14 9.68 -7.54
C ARG A 164 -13.68 10.67 -6.46
N ASN A 165 -12.99 10.20 -5.41
CA ASN A 165 -12.53 11.02 -4.28
C ASN A 165 -13.64 11.81 -3.56
N ASP A 166 -14.87 11.28 -3.55
CA ASP A 166 -16.03 11.84 -2.83
C ASP A 166 -16.22 11.23 -1.43
N ILE A 167 -15.32 10.37 -1.02
CA ILE A 167 -15.28 9.74 0.30
C ILE A 167 -14.97 10.78 1.36
N GLN A 168 -15.74 10.74 2.46
CA GLN A 168 -15.62 11.68 3.58
C GLN A 168 -15.37 10.96 4.90
N VAL A 169 -14.73 11.67 5.84
CA VAL A 169 -14.62 11.20 7.22
C VAL A 169 -16.01 11.02 7.82
N GLY A 170 -16.25 9.83 8.39
CA GLY A 170 -17.55 9.41 8.90
C GLY A 170 -18.33 8.46 7.99
N ASP A 171 -17.91 8.28 6.73
CA ASP A 171 -18.54 7.31 5.84
C ASP A 171 -18.37 5.90 6.35
N LEU A 172 -19.44 5.09 6.29
CA LEU A 172 -19.43 3.69 6.66
C LEU A 172 -18.65 2.87 5.64
N VAL A 173 -17.80 1.97 6.12
CA VAL A 173 -16.97 1.10 5.30
C VAL A 173 -16.94 -0.32 5.83
N LEU A 174 -16.68 -1.29 4.93
CA LEU A 174 -16.43 -2.68 5.29
C LEU A 174 -15.04 -3.08 4.78
N ALA A 175 -14.20 -3.63 5.65
CA ALA A 175 -12.98 -4.29 5.27
C ALA A 175 -13.26 -5.79 5.12
N ILE A 176 -12.95 -6.35 3.96
CA ILE A 176 -13.21 -7.75 3.63
C ILE A 176 -11.89 -8.44 3.32
N GLY A 177 -11.69 -9.63 3.91
CA GLY A 177 -10.54 -10.49 3.63
C GLY A 177 -10.94 -11.95 3.67
N ASP A 178 -10.05 -12.81 3.21
CA ASP A 178 -10.20 -14.28 3.31
C ASP A 178 -8.94 -14.87 3.97
N PRO A 179 -8.74 -14.58 5.28
CA PRO A 179 -7.58 -15.07 6.00
C PRO A 179 -7.60 -16.60 6.05
N PHE A 180 -6.51 -17.23 5.62
CA PHE A 180 -6.29 -18.68 5.68
C PHE A 180 -7.15 -19.53 4.75
N GLY A 181 -7.98 -18.95 3.85
CA GLY A 181 -8.88 -19.72 2.97
C GLY A 181 -9.92 -20.56 3.71
N VAL A 182 -10.13 -20.27 5.00
CA VAL A 182 -11.11 -20.99 5.85
C VAL A 182 -12.46 -20.31 5.88
N GLY A 183 -12.58 -19.17 5.21
CA GLY A 183 -13.79 -18.37 5.11
C GLY A 183 -13.51 -16.88 5.25
N GLN A 184 -14.33 -16.09 4.56
CA GLN A 184 -14.17 -14.64 4.54
C GLN A 184 -14.48 -14.02 5.89
N THR A 185 -13.68 -13.03 6.26
CA THR A 185 -13.86 -12.18 7.42
C THR A 185 -14.30 -10.79 6.94
N VAL A 186 -15.34 -10.27 7.56
CA VAL A 186 -15.85 -8.92 7.29
C VAL A 186 -15.83 -8.14 8.60
N THR A 187 -15.18 -7.00 8.58
CA THR A 187 -15.21 -6.03 9.68
C THR A 187 -15.82 -4.72 9.19
N ASN A 188 -16.50 -4.00 10.06
CA ASN A 188 -17.12 -2.73 9.74
C ASN A 188 -16.51 -1.60 10.57
N GLY A 189 -16.55 -0.43 10.03
CA GLY A 189 -16.10 0.80 10.66
C GLY A 189 -16.48 2.02 9.83
N ILE A 190 -15.75 3.09 10.05
CA ILE A 190 -15.91 4.34 9.31
C ILE A 190 -14.56 4.76 8.71
N VAL A 191 -14.60 5.68 7.76
CA VAL A 191 -13.43 6.47 7.40
C VAL A 191 -13.12 7.40 8.56
N SER A 192 -12.02 7.13 9.28
CA SER A 192 -11.62 7.90 10.46
C SER A 192 -10.80 9.14 10.10
N ALA A 193 -10.01 9.06 9.00
CA ALA A 193 -9.25 10.17 8.44
C ALA A 193 -8.88 9.88 6.97
N MET A 194 -8.60 10.95 6.25
CA MET A 194 -8.10 10.92 4.87
C MET A 194 -6.69 11.50 4.81
N ASN A 195 -5.95 11.14 3.76
CA ASN A 195 -4.64 11.71 3.43
C ASN A 195 -3.62 11.61 4.59
N ARG A 196 -3.56 10.44 5.25
CA ARG A 196 -2.55 10.18 6.29
C ARG A 196 -1.23 9.85 5.64
N THR A 197 -0.28 10.78 5.71
CA THR A 197 1.00 10.71 4.98
C THR A 197 2.19 10.28 5.84
N ALA A 198 2.16 10.47 7.15
CA ALA A 198 3.30 10.24 8.04
C ALA A 198 3.38 8.84 8.67
N VAL A 199 2.67 7.83 8.13
CA VAL A 199 2.48 6.54 8.81
C VAL A 199 3.26 5.37 8.21
N SER A 200 3.90 5.53 7.05
CA SER A 200 4.61 4.46 6.36
C SER A 200 5.88 4.98 5.68
N GLN A 201 6.80 4.06 5.37
CA GLN A 201 8.03 4.33 4.62
C GLN A 201 7.86 4.22 3.10
N THR A 202 6.62 4.05 2.60
CA THR A 202 6.36 4.06 1.15
C THR A 202 6.36 5.48 0.61
N ASP A 203 6.84 5.66 -0.61
CA ASP A 203 7.01 6.98 -1.24
C ASP A 203 5.69 7.73 -1.48
N PHE A 204 4.57 7.00 -1.62
CA PHE A 204 3.24 7.55 -1.87
C PHE A 204 2.30 7.24 -0.70
N SER A 205 2.63 7.81 0.45
CA SER A 205 1.90 7.58 1.69
C SER A 205 0.73 8.55 1.84
N SER A 206 -0.36 8.30 1.10
CA SER A 206 -1.65 8.90 1.43
C SER A 206 -2.64 7.77 1.64
N TYR A 207 -3.02 7.55 2.89
CA TYR A 207 -3.87 6.42 3.27
C TYR A 207 -5.24 6.89 3.74
N ILE A 208 -6.25 6.04 3.50
CA ILE A 208 -7.53 6.10 4.19
C ILE A 208 -7.32 5.43 5.54
N GLN A 209 -7.52 6.17 6.63
CA GLN A 209 -7.55 5.60 7.97
C GLN A 209 -8.97 5.12 8.29
N THR A 210 -9.10 3.93 8.87
CA THR A 210 -10.38 3.35 9.30
C THR A 210 -10.25 2.70 10.67
N ASP A 211 -11.34 2.65 11.43
CA ASP A 211 -11.47 1.86 12.65
C ASP A 211 -12.05 0.45 12.39
N ALA A 212 -12.43 0.14 11.14
CA ALA A 212 -12.68 -1.24 10.75
C ALA A 212 -11.46 -2.10 11.08
N ALA A 213 -11.67 -3.20 11.80
CA ALA A 213 -10.55 -4.02 12.27
C ALA A 213 -9.80 -4.66 11.10
N ILE A 214 -8.58 -4.19 10.85
CA ILE A 214 -7.62 -4.81 9.93
C ILE A 214 -6.75 -5.75 10.75
N ASN A 215 -6.61 -6.99 10.30
CA ASN A 215 -5.79 -8.02 10.94
C ASN A 215 -4.99 -8.77 9.87
N PRO A 216 -3.92 -9.51 10.24
CA PRO A 216 -3.22 -10.39 9.30
C PRO A 216 -4.19 -11.28 8.52
N GLY A 217 -4.10 -11.23 7.19
CA GLY A 217 -4.99 -11.90 6.25
C GLY A 217 -6.02 -11.01 5.56
N ASN A 218 -6.36 -9.83 6.11
CA ASN A 218 -7.17 -8.83 5.39
C ASN A 218 -6.32 -7.97 4.44
N SER A 219 -4.98 -7.94 4.61
CA SER A 219 -4.07 -7.21 3.74
C SER A 219 -4.22 -7.66 2.28
N GLY A 220 -4.33 -6.71 1.36
CA GLY A 220 -4.63 -6.94 -0.05
C GLY A 220 -6.11 -7.14 -0.37
N GLY A 221 -6.97 -7.31 0.63
CA GLY A 221 -8.41 -7.32 0.48
C GLY A 221 -9.01 -5.92 0.33
N PRO A 222 -10.25 -5.79 -0.18
CA PRO A 222 -10.88 -4.51 -0.40
C PRO A 222 -11.40 -3.86 0.89
N LEU A 223 -11.27 -2.53 0.96
CA LEU A 223 -12.13 -1.66 1.74
C LEU A 223 -13.25 -1.20 0.81
N VAL A 224 -14.51 -1.46 1.18
CA VAL A 224 -15.66 -1.14 0.33
C VAL A 224 -16.61 -0.15 0.98
N ASP A 225 -17.28 0.66 0.17
CA ASP A 225 -18.36 1.56 0.56
C ASP A 225 -19.67 0.79 0.76
N MET A 226 -20.73 1.51 1.14
CA MET A 226 -22.06 0.92 1.30
C MET A 226 -22.75 0.55 -0.02
N ASN A 227 -22.18 0.91 -1.16
CA ASN A 227 -22.60 0.43 -2.47
C ASN A 227 -21.84 -0.84 -2.89
N GLY A 228 -20.88 -1.30 -2.11
CA GLY A 228 -20.01 -2.45 -2.40
C GLY A 228 -18.99 -2.16 -3.49
N ASN A 229 -18.55 -0.93 -3.65
CA ASN A 229 -17.44 -0.55 -4.52
C ASN A 229 -16.14 -0.51 -3.74
N LEU A 230 -15.04 -0.83 -4.40
CA LEU A 230 -13.69 -0.75 -3.83
C LEU A 230 -13.29 0.73 -3.74
N ILE A 231 -13.16 1.25 -2.51
CA ILE A 231 -12.67 2.60 -2.21
C ILE A 231 -11.23 2.61 -1.75
N GLY A 232 -10.71 1.44 -1.34
CA GLY A 232 -9.32 1.27 -0.94
C GLY A 232 -8.91 -0.19 -0.87
N LEU A 233 -7.60 -0.41 -0.72
CA LEU A 233 -6.98 -1.72 -0.53
C LEU A 233 -6.41 -1.78 0.88
N ASN A 234 -6.93 -2.68 1.75
CA ASN A 234 -6.44 -2.84 3.12
C ASN A 234 -4.96 -3.21 3.10
N THR A 235 -4.13 -2.56 3.91
CA THR A 235 -2.69 -2.82 3.88
C THR A 235 -2.10 -3.14 5.25
N PHE A 236 -2.04 -2.20 6.19
CA PHE A 236 -1.39 -2.42 7.48
C PHE A 236 -2.14 -1.77 8.65
N ILE A 237 -1.69 -2.09 9.86
CA ILE A 237 -2.13 -1.48 11.12
C ILE A 237 -0.94 -0.86 11.84
N VAL A 238 -1.18 0.20 12.60
CA VAL A 238 -0.24 0.69 13.60
C VAL A 238 -0.61 0.03 14.93
N SER A 239 0.18 -0.96 15.34
CA SER A 239 -0.08 -1.74 16.55
C SER A 239 1.21 -2.19 17.21
N GLN A 240 1.29 -2.07 18.53
CA GLN A 240 2.42 -2.61 19.32
C GLN A 240 2.27 -4.11 19.63
N SER A 241 1.05 -4.63 19.54
CA SER A 241 0.73 -6.03 19.86
C SER A 241 0.52 -6.93 18.65
N GLY A 242 0.57 -6.37 17.41
CA GLY A 242 0.33 -7.10 16.16
C GLY A 242 -1.15 -7.35 15.84
N GLY A 243 -2.08 -6.93 16.69
CA GLY A 243 -3.54 -6.97 16.44
C GLY A 243 -4.12 -5.59 16.24
N SER A 244 -5.34 -5.49 15.66
CA SER A 244 -6.02 -4.22 15.44
C SER A 244 -6.29 -3.49 16.76
N ALA A 245 -5.80 -2.25 16.86
CA ALA A 245 -6.08 -1.31 17.95
C ALA A 245 -7.14 -0.25 17.55
N GLY A 246 -7.94 -0.50 16.50
CA GLY A 246 -8.89 0.47 15.95
C GLY A 246 -8.24 1.52 15.05
N VAL A 247 -7.00 1.28 14.58
CA VAL A 247 -6.30 2.15 13.63
C VAL A 247 -5.77 1.28 12.49
N GLY A 248 -6.55 1.20 11.43
CA GLY A 248 -6.21 0.51 10.19
C GLY A 248 -6.00 1.48 9.05
N PHE A 249 -5.26 1.05 8.03
CA PHE A 249 -4.93 1.84 6.84
C PHE A 249 -5.24 1.09 5.57
N ALA A 250 -5.78 1.81 4.59
CA ALA A 250 -6.03 1.32 3.25
C ALA A 250 -5.45 2.28 2.20
N ILE A 251 -4.90 1.72 1.13
CA ILE A 251 -4.41 2.45 -0.04
C ILE A 251 -5.62 2.92 -0.83
N PRO A 252 -5.77 4.22 -1.18
CA PRO A 252 -6.93 4.73 -1.88
C PRO A 252 -7.14 4.11 -3.27
N ALA A 253 -8.40 3.97 -3.67
CA ALA A 253 -8.80 3.38 -4.96
C ALA A 253 -8.21 4.09 -6.18
N ALA A 254 -7.97 5.40 -6.12
CA ALA A 254 -7.33 6.16 -7.20
C ALA A 254 -5.91 5.62 -7.49
N MET A 255 -5.14 5.27 -6.47
CA MET A 255 -3.81 4.65 -6.64
C MET A 255 -3.95 3.24 -7.22
N VAL A 256 -4.91 2.45 -6.72
CA VAL A 256 -5.19 1.10 -7.24
C VAL A 256 -5.52 1.16 -8.74
N ARG A 257 -6.38 2.10 -9.16
CA ARG A 257 -6.75 2.28 -10.58
C ARG A 257 -5.54 2.56 -11.46
N GLN A 258 -4.62 3.41 -11.01
CA GLN A 258 -3.40 3.72 -11.79
C GLN A 258 -2.56 2.47 -12.04
N VAL A 259 -2.32 1.68 -10.98
CA VAL A 259 -1.50 0.46 -11.09
C VAL A 259 -2.19 -0.57 -11.99
N VAL A 260 -3.51 -0.74 -11.86
CA VAL A 260 -4.30 -1.63 -12.73
C VAL A 260 -4.24 -1.18 -14.19
N ASN A 261 -4.42 0.12 -14.47
CA ASN A 261 -4.36 0.65 -15.83
C ASN A 261 -2.97 0.44 -16.45
N ALA A 262 -1.89 0.67 -15.69
CA ALA A 262 -0.53 0.42 -16.15
C ALA A 262 -0.30 -1.07 -16.47
N ALA A 263 -0.73 -1.97 -15.57
CA ALA A 263 -0.60 -3.42 -15.75
C ALA A 263 -1.35 -3.93 -16.97
N VAL A 264 -2.61 -3.51 -17.16
CA VAL A 264 -3.47 -3.93 -18.27
C VAL A 264 -3.00 -3.33 -19.60
N GLY A 265 -2.40 -2.12 -19.56
CA GLY A 265 -1.78 -1.48 -20.73
C GLY A 265 -0.45 -2.12 -21.17
N GLY A 266 0.01 -3.19 -20.51
CA GLY A 266 1.26 -3.88 -20.82
C GLY A 266 2.51 -3.15 -20.32
N GLY A 267 2.36 -2.18 -19.42
CA GLY A 267 3.47 -1.51 -18.75
C GLY A 267 4.16 -2.41 -17.75
N HIS A 268 5.50 -2.32 -17.66
CA HIS A 268 6.29 -3.04 -16.65
C HIS A 268 6.51 -2.22 -15.37
N ALA A 269 6.15 -0.95 -15.37
CA ALA A 269 6.23 -0.02 -14.25
C ALA A 269 5.13 1.04 -14.36
N VAL A 270 4.75 1.61 -13.21
CA VAL A 270 3.80 2.73 -13.16
C VAL A 270 4.55 4.03 -13.42
N VAL A 271 4.27 4.67 -14.54
CA VAL A 271 4.78 6.02 -14.83
C VAL A 271 3.87 7.04 -14.16
N ARG A 272 4.40 7.73 -13.16
CA ARG A 272 3.68 8.75 -12.41
C ARG A 272 4.12 10.15 -12.80
N PRO A 273 3.19 11.11 -12.80
CA PRO A 273 3.55 12.50 -12.94
C PRO A 273 4.47 12.95 -11.78
N TRP A 274 5.37 13.84 -12.12
CA TRP A 274 6.25 14.51 -11.17
C TRP A 274 6.02 16.01 -11.22
N LEU A 275 5.74 16.62 -10.06
CA LEU A 275 5.52 18.07 -9.98
C LEU A 275 6.78 18.85 -10.36
N GLY A 276 7.96 18.35 -9.96
CA GLY A 276 9.21 19.08 -10.13
C GLY A 276 9.35 20.28 -9.17
N ALA A 277 8.62 20.23 -8.06
CA ALA A 277 8.78 21.18 -6.96
C ALA A 277 8.92 20.39 -5.64
N ARG A 278 9.82 20.84 -4.76
CA ARG A 278 10.00 20.28 -3.42
C ARG A 278 9.06 20.97 -2.46
N GLY A 279 8.12 20.24 -1.87
CA GLY A 279 7.23 20.73 -0.83
C GLY A 279 7.90 20.71 0.55
N GLN A 280 7.51 21.67 1.38
CA GLN A 280 7.82 21.74 2.81
C GLN A 280 6.54 22.03 3.58
N GLU A 281 6.36 21.38 4.72
CA GLU A 281 5.23 21.64 5.61
C GLU A 281 5.28 23.07 6.14
N VAL A 282 4.13 23.76 6.15
CA VAL A 282 4.00 25.10 6.75
C VAL A 282 3.72 24.93 8.23
N THR A 283 4.78 24.94 9.06
CA THR A 283 4.66 24.93 10.51
C THR A 283 4.09 26.25 11.04
N SER A 284 3.68 26.30 12.31
CA SER A 284 3.22 27.55 12.94
C SER A 284 4.27 28.66 12.92
N GLU A 285 5.55 28.30 13.03
CA GLU A 285 6.68 29.23 12.95
C GLU A 285 6.83 29.81 11.54
N ILE A 286 6.80 28.95 10.52
CA ILE A 286 6.84 29.35 9.11
C ILE A 286 5.62 30.22 8.77
N ALA A 287 4.43 29.83 9.20
CA ALA A 287 3.21 30.61 9.01
C ALA A 287 3.35 32.02 9.58
N GLY A 288 3.85 32.16 10.81
CA GLY A 288 4.11 33.45 11.45
C GLY A 288 5.10 34.32 10.66
N SER A 289 6.20 33.71 10.15
CA SER A 289 7.21 34.43 9.35
C SER A 289 6.69 34.92 8.00
N LEU A 290 5.73 34.16 7.41
CA LEU A 290 5.09 34.48 6.14
C LEU A 290 3.84 35.39 6.31
N GLY A 291 3.49 35.76 7.53
CA GLY A 291 2.33 36.61 7.85
C GLY A 291 0.99 35.89 7.63
N LEU A 292 0.98 34.58 7.73
CA LEU A 292 -0.25 33.76 7.69
C LEU A 292 -0.93 33.76 9.07
N THR A 293 -2.25 33.71 9.10
CA THR A 293 -3.04 33.63 10.35
C THR A 293 -3.04 32.23 10.96
N ARG A 294 -2.72 31.21 10.15
CA ARG A 294 -2.65 29.79 10.55
C ARG A 294 -1.74 29.01 9.59
N PRO A 295 -1.18 27.86 10.00
CA PRO A 295 -0.56 26.93 9.07
C PRO A 295 -1.57 26.47 8.02
N GLU A 296 -1.24 26.63 6.75
CA GLU A 296 -2.05 26.15 5.61
C GLU A 296 -1.19 25.98 4.38
N GLY A 297 -1.52 24.97 3.57
CA GLY A 297 -0.84 24.73 2.32
C GLY A 297 0.54 24.07 2.46
N VAL A 298 1.22 23.95 1.34
CA VAL A 298 2.58 23.38 1.20
C VAL A 298 3.50 24.45 0.63
N LEU A 299 4.54 24.80 1.39
CA LEU A 299 5.56 25.76 0.94
C LEU A 299 6.45 25.11 -0.12
N VAL A 300 6.63 25.78 -1.25
CA VAL A 300 7.59 25.40 -2.29
C VAL A 300 8.99 25.81 -1.85
N ALA A 301 9.80 24.84 -1.45
CA ALA A 301 11.19 25.08 -1.03
C ALA A 301 12.14 25.18 -2.22
N GLU A 302 11.90 24.40 -3.28
CA GLU A 302 12.76 24.33 -4.46
C GLU A 302 11.92 23.95 -5.69
N VAL A 303 12.25 24.50 -6.85
CA VAL A 303 11.67 24.14 -8.16
C VAL A 303 12.77 23.61 -9.06
N TYR A 304 12.53 22.45 -9.69
CA TYR A 304 13.49 21.83 -10.59
C TYR A 304 13.53 22.59 -11.92
N PRO A 305 14.71 23.12 -12.35
CA PRO A 305 14.82 23.89 -13.58
C PRO A 305 14.40 23.09 -14.82
N GLY A 306 13.51 23.65 -15.65
CA GLY A 306 12.96 23.01 -16.81
C GLY A 306 11.93 21.91 -16.49
N GLY A 307 11.55 21.72 -15.23
CA GLY A 307 10.46 20.81 -14.83
C GLY A 307 9.07 21.37 -15.14
N SER A 308 8.02 20.58 -14.92
CA SER A 308 6.62 20.98 -15.17
C SER A 308 6.21 22.18 -14.32
N ALA A 309 6.64 22.23 -13.05
CA ALA A 309 6.39 23.35 -12.15
C ALA A 309 7.06 24.65 -12.61
N ASP A 310 8.34 24.58 -13.03
CA ASP A 310 9.10 25.72 -13.52
C ASP A 310 8.48 26.31 -14.78
N ARG A 311 8.14 25.45 -15.75
CA ARG A 311 7.47 25.90 -16.99
C ARG A 311 6.09 26.50 -16.75
N ALA A 312 5.41 26.10 -15.69
CA ALA A 312 4.12 26.66 -15.28
C ALA A 312 4.25 27.96 -14.48
N GLY A 313 5.49 28.39 -14.15
CA GLY A 313 5.75 29.59 -13.39
C GLY A 313 5.55 29.47 -11.90
N LEU A 314 5.66 28.24 -11.33
CA LEU A 314 5.77 28.03 -9.89
C LEU A 314 7.18 28.47 -9.44
N GLU A 315 7.26 29.14 -8.31
CA GLU A 315 8.52 29.68 -7.78
C GLU A 315 8.75 29.19 -6.34
N ALA A 316 10.01 29.20 -5.91
CA ALA A 316 10.32 29.00 -4.51
C ALA A 316 9.63 30.08 -3.65
N GLN A 317 9.19 29.72 -2.45
CA GLN A 317 8.37 30.52 -1.52
C GLN A 317 6.90 30.69 -1.92
N ASP A 318 6.44 30.10 -3.00
CA ASP A 318 4.99 29.92 -3.22
C ASP A 318 4.41 28.96 -2.18
N ILE A 319 3.13 29.15 -1.82
CA ILE A 319 2.39 28.22 -0.96
C ILE A 319 1.27 27.60 -1.79
N ILE A 320 1.34 26.29 -2.04
CA ILE A 320 0.29 25.56 -2.72
C ILE A 320 -0.82 25.26 -1.72
N LEU A 321 -2.01 25.80 -1.96
CA LEU A 321 -3.19 25.67 -1.08
C LEU A 321 -4.07 24.49 -1.46
N SER A 322 -4.25 24.26 -2.77
CA SER A 322 -5.11 23.17 -3.27
C SER A 322 -4.62 22.65 -4.63
N VAL A 323 -5.01 21.42 -4.92
CA VAL A 323 -4.84 20.74 -6.22
C VAL A 323 -6.22 20.36 -6.74
N ASP A 324 -6.66 20.92 -7.87
CA ASP A 324 -8.01 20.77 -8.45
C ASP A 324 -9.13 21.02 -7.42
N GLY A 325 -8.94 22.01 -6.53
CA GLY A 325 -9.89 22.37 -5.48
C GLY A 325 -9.82 21.51 -4.23
N GLN A 326 -8.97 20.48 -4.20
CA GLN A 326 -8.75 19.66 -2.99
C GLN A 326 -7.62 20.28 -2.16
N PRO A 327 -7.84 20.65 -0.89
CA PRO A 327 -6.82 21.24 -0.05
C PRO A 327 -5.64 20.29 0.17
N VAL A 328 -4.41 20.85 0.17
CA VAL A 328 -3.17 20.13 0.54
C VAL A 328 -2.50 20.88 1.68
N ASN A 329 -2.06 20.16 2.72
CA ASN A 329 -1.48 20.78 3.93
C ASN A 329 -0.11 20.20 4.32
N ASP A 330 0.36 19.18 3.61
CA ASP A 330 1.64 18.53 3.83
C ASP A 330 2.20 18.04 2.48
N PRO A 331 3.53 17.85 2.35
CA PRO A 331 4.18 17.41 1.12
C PRO A 331 3.62 16.08 0.58
N GLY A 332 3.31 15.11 1.45
CA GLY A 332 2.80 13.82 1.02
C GLY A 332 1.40 13.92 0.39
N SER A 333 0.51 14.78 0.90
CA SER A 333 -0.79 15.04 0.30
C SER A 333 -0.67 15.71 -1.07
N LEU A 334 0.32 16.60 -1.25
CA LEU A 334 0.63 17.22 -2.54
C LEU A 334 1.15 16.16 -3.54
N ASP A 335 2.12 15.35 -3.13
CA ASP A 335 2.70 14.29 -3.96
C ASP A 335 1.65 13.27 -4.38
N TYR A 336 0.77 12.85 -3.47
CA TYR A 336 -0.35 11.97 -3.76
C TYR A 336 -1.31 12.59 -4.77
N ALA A 337 -1.74 13.84 -4.54
CA ALA A 337 -2.66 14.53 -5.43
C ALA A 337 -2.11 14.62 -6.85
N PHE A 338 -0.80 14.75 -7.02
CA PHE A 338 -0.12 14.73 -8.30
C PHE A 338 0.04 13.31 -8.85
N ALA A 339 0.52 12.37 -8.02
CA ALA A 339 0.80 10.99 -8.42
C ALA A 339 -0.45 10.24 -8.90
N THR A 340 -1.65 10.64 -8.47
CA THR A 340 -2.93 10.03 -8.89
C THR A 340 -3.50 10.60 -10.19
N ARG A 341 -2.85 11.59 -10.82
CA ARG A 341 -3.25 12.10 -12.14
C ARG A 341 -2.62 11.28 -13.27
N GLY A 342 -3.22 11.34 -14.45
CA GLY A 342 -2.62 10.79 -15.65
C GLY A 342 -1.45 11.65 -16.15
N VAL A 343 -0.47 11.03 -16.81
CA VAL A 343 0.57 11.76 -17.52
C VAL A 343 -0.06 12.46 -18.72
N GLY A 344 0.17 13.78 -18.84
CA GLY A 344 -0.41 14.62 -19.89
C GLY A 344 -1.66 15.39 -19.47
N ASP A 345 -2.21 15.12 -18.29
CA ASP A 345 -3.36 15.83 -17.74
C ASP A 345 -3.00 17.29 -17.39
N SER A 346 -4.01 18.15 -17.33
CA SER A 346 -3.89 19.52 -16.85
C SER A 346 -4.42 19.60 -15.43
N VAL A 347 -3.56 20.01 -14.49
CA VAL A 347 -3.87 20.13 -13.06
C VAL A 347 -3.85 21.60 -12.66
N ARG A 348 -4.86 22.05 -11.93
CA ARG A 348 -4.95 23.42 -11.42
C ARG A 348 -4.50 23.49 -9.97
N LEU A 349 -3.51 24.33 -9.71
CA LEU A 349 -3.05 24.64 -8.35
C LEU A 349 -3.59 26.00 -7.94
N GLU A 350 -4.15 26.12 -6.75
CA GLU A 350 -4.30 27.41 -6.08
C GLU A 350 -3.04 27.70 -5.30
N VAL A 351 -2.38 28.79 -5.65
CA VAL A 351 -1.06 29.14 -5.13
C VAL A 351 -1.12 30.54 -4.52
N ARG A 352 -0.65 30.67 -3.29
CA ARG A 352 -0.41 31.97 -2.67
C ARG A 352 1.03 32.39 -2.93
N ARG A 353 1.20 33.52 -3.56
CA ARG A 353 2.49 34.22 -3.72
C ARG A 353 2.39 35.56 -3.04
N SER A 354 3.17 35.76 -1.97
CA SER A 354 3.04 36.92 -1.08
C SER A 354 1.62 37.01 -0.49
N LYS A 355 0.85 38.04 -0.84
CA LYS A 355 -0.53 38.28 -0.34
C LYS A 355 -1.61 37.89 -1.37
N ALA A 356 -1.26 37.51 -2.58
CA ALA A 356 -2.20 37.21 -3.65
C ALA A 356 -2.35 35.70 -3.86
N VAL A 357 -3.59 35.25 -4.00
CA VAL A 357 -3.89 33.88 -4.45
C VAL A 357 -4.08 33.93 -5.97
N ARG A 358 -3.46 32.99 -6.66
CA ARG A 358 -3.53 32.83 -8.12
C ARG A 358 -3.74 31.35 -8.47
N THR A 359 -4.27 31.11 -9.67
CA THR A 359 -4.35 29.76 -10.22
C THR A 359 -3.16 29.53 -11.16
N VAL A 360 -2.41 28.47 -10.94
CA VAL A 360 -1.35 27.97 -11.81
C VAL A 360 -1.82 26.66 -12.42
N THR A 361 -1.81 26.56 -13.75
CA THR A 361 -2.15 25.32 -14.45
C THR A 361 -0.89 24.62 -14.88
N ILE A 362 -0.72 23.38 -14.43
CA ILE A 362 0.44 22.53 -14.73
C ILE A 362 0.01 21.38 -15.61
N ARG A 363 0.73 21.16 -16.72
CA ARG A 363 0.64 19.92 -17.46
C ARG A 363 1.49 18.86 -16.78
N THR A 364 0.89 17.74 -16.44
CA THR A 364 1.58 16.65 -15.75
C THR A 364 2.54 15.93 -16.69
N GLU A 365 3.78 15.73 -16.24
CA GLU A 365 4.82 15.02 -16.97
C GLU A 365 5.58 14.10 -16.02
N PRO A 366 6.16 13.00 -16.51
CA PRO A 366 7.05 12.20 -15.69
C PRO A 366 8.32 12.97 -15.35
N ALA A 367 9.04 12.51 -14.32
CA ALA A 367 10.35 13.07 -14.01
C ALA A 367 11.29 12.96 -15.22
N PRO A 368 12.15 13.97 -15.47
CA PRO A 368 13.07 13.95 -16.61
C PRO A 368 13.99 12.73 -16.58
N ALA A 369 14.07 12.01 -17.71
CA ALA A 369 14.97 10.87 -17.90
C ALA A 369 16.33 11.29 -18.52
N THR A 370 16.69 12.56 -18.37
CA THR A 370 17.95 13.13 -18.88
C THR A 370 18.90 13.41 -17.71
N PRO A 371 20.17 12.95 -17.74
CA PRO A 371 20.77 12.13 -18.83
C PRO A 371 20.16 10.75 -18.95
N ALA A 372 20.23 10.14 -20.15
CA ALA A 372 19.78 8.78 -20.37
C ALA A 372 20.46 7.80 -19.39
N ARG A 373 19.76 6.77 -18.94
CA ARG A 373 20.20 5.84 -17.88
C ARG A 373 21.58 5.22 -18.12
N ASP A 374 21.90 4.84 -19.36
CA ASP A 374 23.17 4.25 -19.78
C ASP A 374 23.75 3.26 -18.76
N GLN A 375 23.05 2.15 -18.55
CA GLN A 375 23.45 1.13 -17.59
C GLN A 375 24.67 0.36 -18.08
N ARG A 376 25.71 0.25 -17.23
CA ARG A 376 26.95 -0.43 -17.54
C ARG A 376 27.43 -1.29 -16.39
N VAL A 377 27.92 -2.50 -16.70
CA VAL A 377 28.68 -3.33 -15.75
C VAL A 377 30.15 -2.96 -15.89
N ILE A 378 30.77 -2.54 -14.80
CA ILE A 378 32.19 -2.14 -14.81
C ILE A 378 33.07 -3.38 -14.77
N ALA A 379 33.94 -3.47 -15.76
CA ALA A 379 34.94 -4.54 -15.89
C ALA A 379 36.37 -3.98 -15.75
N GLY A 380 37.36 -4.88 -15.75
CA GLY A 380 38.79 -4.52 -15.69
C GLY A 380 39.34 -4.56 -14.26
N ARG A 381 40.57 -4.02 -14.04
CA ARG A 381 41.23 -4.02 -12.73
C ARG A 381 41.11 -2.63 -12.08
N ASN A 382 40.00 -2.38 -11.43
CA ASN A 382 39.67 -1.10 -10.79
C ASN A 382 38.72 -1.29 -9.59
N PRO A 383 38.58 -0.31 -8.68
CA PRO A 383 37.76 -0.43 -7.48
C PRO A 383 36.26 -0.67 -7.71
N LEU A 384 35.74 -0.37 -8.91
CA LEU A 384 34.33 -0.56 -9.27
C LEU A 384 34.07 -1.88 -10.04
N THR A 385 35.05 -2.74 -10.19
CA THR A 385 34.90 -4.01 -10.93
C THR A 385 33.78 -4.86 -10.36
N GLY A 386 32.81 -5.24 -11.22
CA GLY A 386 31.61 -5.99 -10.85
C GLY A 386 30.47 -5.15 -10.29
N ALA A 387 30.63 -3.82 -10.25
CA ALA A 387 29.52 -2.91 -10.00
C ALA A 387 28.73 -2.65 -11.28
N THR A 388 27.41 -2.61 -11.19
CA THR A 388 26.52 -2.06 -12.21
C THR A 388 26.25 -0.60 -11.89
N VAL A 389 26.49 0.27 -12.86
CA VAL A 389 26.34 1.72 -12.69
C VAL A 389 25.38 2.30 -13.72
N ILE A 390 24.75 3.42 -13.35
CA ILE A 390 23.80 4.15 -14.22
C ILE A 390 24.05 5.66 -14.11
N ASN A 391 23.70 6.40 -15.15
CA ASN A 391 23.54 7.84 -15.04
C ASN A 391 22.35 8.17 -14.15
N LEU A 392 22.52 9.08 -13.21
CA LEU A 392 21.46 9.51 -12.31
C LEU A 392 20.72 10.69 -12.93
N SER A 393 19.50 10.43 -13.41
CA SER A 393 18.50 11.42 -13.79
C SER A 393 17.42 11.53 -12.70
N PRO A 394 16.58 12.58 -12.67
CA PRO A 394 15.43 12.63 -11.76
C PRO A 394 14.53 11.39 -11.82
N ALA A 395 14.26 10.85 -13.01
CA ALA A 395 13.49 9.61 -13.17
C ALA A 395 14.19 8.40 -12.54
N ALA A 396 15.50 8.24 -12.80
CA ALA A 396 16.28 7.14 -12.22
C ALA A 396 16.40 7.28 -10.68
N ALA A 397 16.53 8.51 -10.17
CA ALA A 397 16.55 8.77 -8.74
C ALA A 397 15.23 8.37 -8.07
N GLN A 398 14.09 8.75 -8.65
CA GLN A 398 12.78 8.34 -8.13
C GLN A 398 12.61 6.82 -8.12
N GLU A 399 13.03 6.14 -9.19
CA GLU A 399 12.94 4.67 -9.29
C GLU A 399 13.75 3.97 -8.19
N LEU A 400 14.88 4.55 -7.81
CA LEU A 400 15.82 3.97 -6.84
C LEU A 400 15.67 4.52 -5.42
N GLY A 401 14.63 5.32 -5.15
CA GLY A 401 14.40 5.94 -3.83
C GLY A 401 15.44 7.00 -3.45
N ALA A 402 16.14 7.59 -4.44
CA ALA A 402 17.08 8.67 -4.24
C ALA A 402 16.41 10.04 -4.46
N ASP A 403 17.05 11.13 -3.98
CA ASP A 403 16.53 12.48 -4.15
C ASP A 403 16.59 12.95 -5.63
N PRO A 404 15.45 13.18 -6.30
CA PRO A 404 15.41 13.62 -7.70
C PRO A 404 16.05 14.99 -7.93
N PHE A 405 16.04 15.87 -6.94
CA PHE A 405 16.61 17.22 -7.03
C PHE A 405 18.13 17.19 -6.94
N ALA A 406 18.69 16.24 -6.19
CA ALA A 406 20.14 16.01 -6.08
C ALA A 406 20.67 15.03 -7.14
N ALA A 407 19.85 14.61 -8.10
CA ALA A 407 20.13 13.58 -9.09
C ALA A 407 21.20 14.03 -10.10
N ARG A 408 22.49 13.91 -9.71
CA ARG A 408 23.63 14.25 -10.55
C ARG A 408 24.78 13.28 -10.30
N GLY A 409 25.35 12.73 -11.39
CA GLY A 409 26.48 11.82 -11.33
C GLY A 409 26.12 10.39 -11.73
N VAL A 410 26.96 9.46 -11.30
CA VAL A 410 26.82 8.03 -11.63
C VAL A 410 26.52 7.25 -10.36
N MET A 411 25.39 6.57 -10.32
CA MET A 411 24.97 5.76 -9.18
C MET A 411 25.33 4.29 -9.40
N VAL A 412 25.79 3.64 -8.35
CA VAL A 412 25.92 2.19 -8.27
C VAL A 412 24.52 1.61 -8.05
N SER A 413 23.98 0.91 -9.04
CA SER A 413 22.63 0.29 -8.96
C SER A 413 22.68 -1.15 -8.41
N ALA A 414 23.79 -1.87 -8.62
CA ALA A 414 24.00 -3.20 -8.09
C ALA A 414 25.50 -3.50 -7.92
N VAL A 415 25.84 -4.45 -7.05
CA VAL A 415 27.21 -4.96 -6.86
C VAL A 415 27.13 -6.48 -6.76
N ALA A 416 27.87 -7.19 -7.63
CA ALA A 416 27.93 -8.64 -7.61
C ALA A 416 28.58 -9.16 -6.30
N ASP A 417 28.18 -10.34 -5.83
CA ASP A 417 28.57 -10.84 -4.50
C ASP A 417 30.06 -11.13 -4.35
N ASP A 418 30.71 -11.58 -5.40
CA ASP A 418 32.15 -11.91 -5.46
C ASP A 418 33.00 -10.77 -6.04
N ALA A 419 32.40 -9.62 -6.31
CA ALA A 419 33.06 -8.51 -6.99
C ALA A 419 34.07 -7.78 -6.13
N LEU A 420 35.14 -7.26 -6.76
CA LEU A 420 36.08 -6.37 -6.11
C LEU A 420 35.40 -5.11 -5.53
N ALA A 421 34.40 -4.58 -6.23
CA ALA A 421 33.59 -3.45 -5.76
C ALA A 421 32.96 -3.71 -4.37
N ARG A 422 32.50 -4.93 -4.09
CA ARG A 422 32.00 -5.32 -2.78
C ARG A 422 33.10 -5.40 -1.73
N GLN A 423 34.27 -5.94 -2.10
CA GLN A 423 35.44 -6.06 -1.20
C GLN A 423 35.97 -4.69 -0.76
N VAL A 424 35.90 -3.69 -1.63
CA VAL A 424 36.27 -2.29 -1.29
C VAL A 424 35.15 -1.51 -0.59
N GLY A 425 34.00 -2.18 -0.34
CA GLY A 425 32.90 -1.64 0.47
C GLY A 425 31.88 -0.80 -0.31
N LEU A 426 31.84 -0.89 -1.66
CA LEU A 426 30.79 -0.26 -2.46
C LEU A 426 29.43 -0.96 -2.25
N GLN A 427 28.39 -0.16 -2.27
CA GLN A 427 27.01 -0.60 -2.04
C GLN A 427 26.08 0.00 -3.11
N PRO A 428 24.95 -0.64 -3.43
CA PRO A 428 23.89 -0.02 -4.19
C PRO A 428 23.44 1.29 -3.49
N GLY A 429 23.21 2.35 -4.28
CA GLY A 429 22.91 3.70 -3.78
C GLY A 429 24.13 4.63 -3.65
N ASP A 430 25.36 4.13 -3.73
CA ASP A 430 26.54 4.99 -3.77
C ASP A 430 26.57 5.81 -5.05
N ILE A 431 26.84 7.13 -4.95
CA ILE A 431 27.01 8.01 -6.10
C ILE A 431 28.49 8.30 -6.28
N VAL A 432 29.06 7.90 -7.42
CA VAL A 432 30.46 8.15 -7.77
C VAL A 432 30.60 9.65 -8.11
N LYS A 433 31.39 10.39 -7.34
CA LYS A 433 31.63 11.83 -7.51
C LYS A 433 32.93 12.11 -8.24
N ALA A 434 34.01 11.37 -7.93
CA ALA A 434 35.29 11.58 -8.57
C ALA A 434 36.15 10.31 -8.58
N ILE A 435 37.00 10.18 -9.61
CA ILE A 435 38.09 9.22 -9.73
C ILE A 435 39.38 10.00 -9.93
N ASN A 436 40.38 9.80 -9.05
CA ASN A 436 41.68 10.49 -9.08
C ASN A 436 41.57 12.00 -9.20
N GLY A 437 40.53 12.60 -8.60
CA GLY A 437 40.27 14.04 -8.66
C GLY A 437 39.46 14.49 -9.89
N GLN A 438 39.27 13.65 -10.90
CA GLN A 438 38.41 13.93 -12.05
C GLN A 438 36.95 13.77 -11.64
N GLN A 439 36.14 14.80 -11.79
CA GLN A 439 34.71 14.75 -11.52
C GLN A 439 33.98 13.82 -12.50
N ILE A 440 33.09 12.99 -11.99
CA ILE A 440 32.28 12.06 -12.75
C ILE A 440 30.83 12.56 -12.78
N ARG A 441 30.33 12.85 -13.99
CA ARG A 441 28.96 13.31 -14.24
C ARG A 441 28.15 12.28 -14.98
N THR A 442 28.80 11.47 -15.80
CA THR A 442 28.18 10.44 -16.64
C THR A 442 28.97 9.12 -16.56
N THR A 443 28.32 8.01 -16.95
CA THR A 443 28.96 6.70 -17.11
C THR A 443 30.09 6.73 -18.15
N ALA A 444 30.00 7.62 -19.15
CA ALA A 444 31.06 7.84 -20.11
C ALA A 444 32.30 8.47 -19.46
N ASP A 445 32.11 9.52 -18.63
CA ASP A 445 33.21 10.13 -17.86
C ASP A 445 33.88 9.09 -16.95
N LEU A 446 33.05 8.26 -16.28
CA LEU A 446 33.54 7.19 -15.42
C LEU A 446 34.41 6.22 -16.19
N GLN A 447 33.97 5.77 -17.36
CA GLN A 447 34.71 4.82 -18.20
C GLN A 447 36.04 5.43 -18.67
N GLN A 448 36.01 6.70 -19.06
CA GLN A 448 37.23 7.42 -19.46
C GLN A 448 38.23 7.54 -18.30
N ALA A 449 37.76 7.93 -17.10
CA ALA A 449 38.58 8.06 -15.91
C ALA A 449 39.19 6.71 -15.49
N LEU A 450 38.43 5.61 -15.58
CA LEU A 450 38.89 4.27 -15.28
C LEU A 450 39.93 3.75 -16.29
N SER A 451 39.82 4.14 -17.56
CA SER A 451 40.78 3.76 -18.64
C SER A 451 42.12 4.51 -18.56
N ALA A 452 42.10 5.74 -17.98
CA ALA A 452 43.29 6.59 -17.91
C ALA A 452 44.17 6.33 -16.67
N ALA A 453 43.74 5.52 -15.73
CA ALA A 453 44.42 5.35 -14.44
C ALA A 453 45.38 4.16 -14.44
N GLY A 454 46.58 4.35 -13.87
CA GLY A 454 47.71 3.40 -13.88
C GLY A 454 47.81 2.53 -12.61
N GLY A 455 46.71 1.98 -12.07
CA GLY A 455 46.72 1.03 -10.95
C GLY A 455 46.68 1.64 -9.54
N ALA A 456 46.79 2.96 -9.41
CA ALA A 456 46.52 3.71 -8.16
C ALA A 456 45.23 4.51 -8.30
N TRP A 457 44.30 4.33 -7.34
CA TRP A 457 42.97 4.84 -7.42
C TRP A 457 42.62 5.66 -6.19
N ARG A 458 42.13 6.87 -6.39
CA ARG A 458 41.40 7.64 -5.38
C ARG A 458 39.95 7.73 -5.80
N LEU A 459 39.08 7.01 -5.10
CA LEU A 459 37.66 6.98 -5.35
C LEU A 459 36.96 7.88 -4.34
N THR A 460 36.14 8.82 -4.82
CA THR A 460 35.24 9.63 -3.98
C THR A 460 33.80 9.29 -4.33
N ILE A 461 33.03 8.86 -3.34
CA ILE A 461 31.60 8.55 -3.44
C ILE A 461 30.81 9.42 -2.49
N GLN A 462 29.52 9.55 -2.76
CA GLN A 462 28.53 10.09 -1.83
C GLN A 462 27.63 8.96 -1.39
N ARG A 463 27.47 8.77 -0.06
CA ARG A 463 26.57 7.80 0.58
C ARG A 463 25.78 8.49 1.68
N GLY A 464 24.42 8.44 1.63
CA GLY A 464 23.58 9.09 2.65
C GLY A 464 23.86 10.59 2.82
N GLY A 465 24.22 11.29 1.73
CA GLY A 465 24.54 12.73 1.77
C GLY A 465 25.99 13.06 2.16
N GLN A 466 26.77 12.09 2.67
CA GLN A 466 28.17 12.29 3.08
C GLN A 466 29.14 11.88 1.99
N GLU A 467 30.22 12.65 1.79
CA GLU A 467 31.32 12.26 0.89
C GLU A 467 32.33 11.37 1.60
N ILE A 468 32.64 10.24 0.98
CA ILE A 468 33.61 9.25 1.45
C ILE A 468 34.68 9.11 0.39
N SER A 469 35.95 9.23 0.78
CA SER A 469 37.09 9.03 -0.12
C SER A 469 37.97 7.90 0.36
N GLY A 470 38.35 7.01 -0.59
CA GLY A 470 39.25 5.89 -0.34
C GLY A 470 40.39 5.84 -1.37
N ASN A 471 41.60 5.37 -0.95
CA ASN A 471 42.72 5.12 -1.83
C ASN A 471 42.92 3.61 -1.98
N PHE A 472 43.06 3.14 -3.20
CA PHE A 472 43.19 1.73 -3.54
C PHE A 472 44.41 1.52 -4.47
N ARG A 473 45.15 0.44 -4.26
CA ARG A 473 46.15 -0.08 -5.19
C ARG A 473 45.75 -1.47 -5.63
N LEU A 474 45.56 -1.65 -6.93
CA LEU A 474 45.06 -2.91 -7.51
C LEU A 474 46.03 -3.42 -8.57
#